data_6e44d243cb761c58ffed0df91f16d299
#
_entry.id   6e44d243cb761c58ffed0df91f16d299
#
_cell.length_a   1.000
_cell.length_b   1.000
_cell.length_c   1.000
_cell.angle_alpha   90.00
_cell.angle_beta   90.00
_cell.angle_gamma   90.00
#
_symmetry.space_group_name_H-M   'P 1'
#
loop_
_entity.id
_entity.type
_entity.pdbx_description
1 polymer ?
#
loop_
_entity_poly.entity_id
_entity_poly.type
_entity_poly.pdbx_seq_one_letter_code
_entity_poly.pdbx_strand_id
1 'polypeptide(L)'
;MEVTITKRKTILGRLREVQESDIKNADLEKFRQVWKECGGPTSPSARLLTKPNANAKTDKSKRPEYILHLAPERTAQAGNICHHSTRGCRKVCLFYSGRASVWSKINAGRIAKTRAAFEYPAGFLAQLSTELRRVAELDLGGALRPFVRLNGTSDLDWTEFAGVSHVLASKNKRGFYLQKRIQRGGFYVADYTKAPPAVRRSSTAYPLARSVWIDYPQAAKTASEYLRKGEKVSLVIADTHLLDVFTDTYAKPGVIVDASKTDEWLLDDNARLGLLTPKHPATAADGFTSEALRSIIRQGGLV
;
A
#
# COMPACT_ATOMS: atom_id res chain seq x y z
N MET A 1 2.63 43.18 -18.27
CA MET A 1 2.95 42.49 -16.98
C MET A 1 2.48 41.06 -17.12
N GLU A 2 3.40 40.15 -17.53
CA GLU A 2 3.07 38.72 -17.62
C GLU A 2 2.87 38.15 -16.23
N VAL A 3 1.67 37.67 -15.95
CA VAL A 3 1.37 36.91 -14.73
C VAL A 3 1.99 35.52 -14.90
N THR A 4 3.17 35.33 -14.37
CA THR A 4 3.81 34.02 -14.28
C THR A 4 2.95 33.14 -13.38
N ILE A 5 2.11 32.29 -13.97
CA ILE A 5 1.35 31.26 -13.25
C ILE A 5 2.36 30.26 -12.71
N THR A 6 2.79 30.48 -11.47
CA THR A 6 3.62 29.50 -10.75
C THR A 6 2.79 28.22 -10.60
N LYS A 7 3.11 27.17 -11.37
CA LYS A 7 2.48 25.85 -11.22
C LYS A 7 2.58 25.44 -9.75
N ARG A 8 1.45 25.37 -9.05
CA ARG A 8 1.42 24.91 -7.66
C ARG A 8 2.09 23.55 -7.57
N LYS A 9 3.20 23.46 -6.84
CA LYS A 9 3.92 22.20 -6.62
C LYS A 9 2.97 21.19 -5.96
N THR A 10 2.98 19.97 -6.44
CA THR A 10 2.22 18.87 -5.82
C THR A 10 3.09 18.14 -4.82
N ILE A 11 2.49 17.41 -3.87
CA ILE A 11 3.22 16.57 -2.92
C ILE A 11 4.18 15.60 -3.63
N LEU A 12 3.74 14.97 -4.72
CA LEU A 12 4.58 14.06 -5.50
C LEU A 12 5.81 14.77 -6.09
N GLY A 13 5.62 15.97 -6.67
CA GLY A 13 6.73 16.78 -7.17
C GLY A 13 7.70 17.16 -6.07
N ARG A 14 7.19 17.60 -4.92
CA ARG A 14 8.03 17.97 -3.77
C ARG A 14 8.81 16.79 -3.19
N LEU A 15 8.21 15.60 -3.10
CA LEU A 15 8.90 14.40 -2.62
C LEU A 15 10.01 13.95 -3.59
N ARG A 16 9.81 14.09 -4.92
CA ARG A 16 10.81 13.75 -5.94
C ARG A 16 11.99 14.73 -6.00
N GLU A 17 11.78 15.96 -5.58
CA GLU A 17 12.84 16.99 -5.52
C GLU A 17 13.84 16.76 -4.37
N VAL A 18 13.49 15.98 -3.35
CA VAL A 18 14.34 15.72 -2.19
C VAL A 18 15.53 14.85 -2.56
N GLN A 19 16.72 15.25 -2.16
CA GLN A 19 17.98 14.52 -2.35
C GLN A 19 18.41 13.78 -1.08
N GLU A 20 19.33 12.82 -1.20
CA GLU A 20 19.88 12.10 -0.04
C GLU A 20 20.60 13.02 0.96
N SER A 21 21.21 14.12 0.50
CA SER A 21 21.78 15.16 1.34
C SER A 21 20.73 15.83 2.21
N ASP A 22 19.54 16.11 1.64
CA ASP A 22 18.44 16.74 2.38
C ASP A 22 17.91 15.81 3.47
N ILE A 23 17.87 14.49 3.19
CA ILE A 23 17.50 13.48 4.18
C ILE A 23 18.48 13.43 5.35
N LYS A 24 19.77 13.47 5.07
CA LYS A 24 20.82 13.44 6.11
C LYS A 24 20.81 14.69 6.99
N ASN A 25 20.49 15.83 6.40
CA ASN A 25 20.46 17.13 7.07
C ASN A 25 19.08 17.51 7.60
N ALA A 26 18.07 16.63 7.44
CA ALA A 26 16.71 16.94 7.86
C ALA A 26 16.59 17.04 9.38
N ASP A 27 16.03 18.14 9.84
CA ASP A 27 15.70 18.38 11.24
C ASP A 27 14.39 17.67 11.60
N LEU A 28 14.49 16.59 12.38
CA LEU A 28 13.32 15.81 12.79
C LEU A 28 12.46 16.53 13.85
N GLU A 29 13.04 17.43 14.66
CA GLU A 29 12.24 18.24 15.60
C GLU A 29 11.39 19.25 14.81
N LYS A 30 11.97 19.91 13.83
CA LYS A 30 11.24 20.77 12.90
C LYS A 30 10.14 19.98 12.18
N PHE A 31 10.41 18.74 11.75
CA PHE A 31 9.38 17.91 11.13
C PHE A 31 8.23 17.64 12.10
N ARG A 32 8.50 17.30 13.35
CA ARG A 32 7.48 17.08 14.38
C ARG A 32 6.63 18.33 14.62
N GLN A 33 7.27 19.50 14.65
CA GLN A 33 6.58 20.77 14.78
C GLN A 33 5.65 21.01 13.59
N VAL A 34 6.14 20.88 12.36
CA VAL A 34 5.33 20.98 11.14
C VAL A 34 4.17 19.99 11.14
N TRP A 35 4.44 18.74 11.55
CA TRP A 35 3.38 17.73 11.63
C TRP A 35 2.29 18.11 12.65
N LYS A 36 2.66 18.64 13.81
CA LYS A 36 1.73 19.17 14.82
C LYS A 36 0.92 20.34 14.26
N GLU A 37 1.53 21.28 13.57
CA GLU A 37 0.86 22.42 12.92
C GLU A 37 -0.13 21.97 11.85
N CYS A 38 0.14 20.86 11.16
CA CYS A 38 -0.79 20.20 10.23
C CYS A 38 -1.94 19.45 10.92
N GLY A 39 -2.04 19.46 12.25
CA GLY A 39 -3.04 18.73 13.03
C GLY A 39 -2.63 17.32 13.42
N GLY A 40 -1.34 17.01 13.36
CA GLY A 40 -0.78 15.74 13.81
C GLY A 40 -0.69 15.60 15.32
N PRO A 41 -0.23 14.45 15.81
CA PRO A 41 -0.10 14.19 17.24
C PRO A 41 0.99 15.02 17.88
N THR A 42 0.78 15.38 19.15
CA THR A 42 1.72 16.15 19.96
C THR A 42 2.77 15.25 20.66
N SER A 43 2.54 13.94 20.70
CA SER A 43 3.45 13.02 21.37
C SER A 43 4.81 12.92 20.65
N PRO A 44 5.93 13.02 21.36
CA PRO A 44 7.27 12.84 20.78
C PRO A 44 7.50 11.39 20.27
N SER A 45 6.71 10.43 20.75
CA SER A 45 6.73 9.03 20.30
C SER A 45 5.81 8.75 19.10
N ALA A 46 5.18 9.79 18.52
CA ALA A 46 4.33 9.64 17.35
C ALA A 46 5.08 9.05 16.16
N ARG A 47 4.40 8.19 15.41
CA ARG A 47 4.97 7.47 14.28
C ARG A 47 4.13 7.65 13.02
N LEU A 48 4.79 7.65 11.87
CA LEU A 48 4.15 7.63 10.56
C LEU A 48 3.53 6.26 10.28
N LEU A 49 4.25 5.18 10.58
CA LEU A 49 3.76 3.82 10.44
C LEU A 49 2.81 3.47 11.58
N THR A 50 1.70 2.81 11.27
CA THR A 50 0.82 2.22 12.30
C THR A 50 1.53 1.05 12.97
N LYS A 51 1.24 0.82 14.25
CA LYS A 51 1.74 -0.35 14.97
C LYS A 51 1.03 -1.62 14.49
N PRO A 52 1.64 -2.80 14.66
CA PRO A 52 0.95 -4.08 14.50
C PRO A 52 -0.34 -4.13 15.33
N ASN A 53 -1.31 -4.92 14.89
CA ASN A 53 -2.60 -5.13 15.57
C ASN A 53 -3.47 -3.86 15.67
N ALA A 54 -3.16 -2.83 14.88
CA ALA A 54 -3.94 -1.59 14.87
C ALA A 54 -5.33 -1.73 14.24
N ASN A 55 -5.56 -2.80 13.47
CA ASN A 55 -6.86 -3.09 12.85
C ASN A 55 -7.09 -4.61 12.75
N ALA A 56 -8.37 -5.02 12.55
CA ALA A 56 -8.77 -6.42 12.53
C ALA A 56 -8.07 -7.29 11.48
N LYS A 57 -7.56 -6.70 10.40
CA LYS A 57 -6.83 -7.43 9.36
C LYS A 57 -5.38 -7.67 9.77
N THR A 58 -4.71 -6.65 10.34
CA THR A 58 -3.35 -6.77 10.85
C THR A 58 -3.27 -7.63 12.11
N ASP A 59 -4.37 -7.71 12.87
CA ASP A 59 -4.50 -8.59 14.05
C ASP A 59 -4.50 -10.08 13.66
N LYS A 60 -4.99 -10.40 12.46
CA LYS A 60 -4.99 -11.77 11.91
C LYS A 60 -3.69 -12.13 11.18
N SER A 61 -2.80 -11.18 10.98
CA SER A 61 -1.50 -11.42 10.34
C SER A 61 -0.60 -12.23 11.28
N LYS A 62 0.08 -13.23 10.76
CA LYS A 62 1.10 -14.00 11.49
C LYS A 62 2.36 -13.16 11.73
N ARG A 63 2.56 -12.12 10.92
CA ARG A 63 3.71 -11.21 10.99
C ARG A 63 3.31 -9.88 11.60
N PRO A 64 4.16 -9.22 12.39
CA PRO A 64 3.93 -7.83 12.77
C PRO A 64 3.80 -6.94 11.52
N GLU A 65 2.62 -6.37 11.28
CA GLU A 65 2.35 -5.57 10.09
C GLU A 65 2.37 -4.08 10.42
N TYR A 66 3.15 -3.33 9.66
CA TYR A 66 3.31 -1.88 9.75
C TYR A 66 2.79 -1.22 8.49
N ILE A 67 1.88 -0.26 8.61
CA ILE A 67 1.25 0.36 7.45
C ILE A 67 1.39 1.87 7.50
N LEU A 68 1.81 2.48 6.39
CA LEU A 68 1.71 3.91 6.18
C LEU A 68 0.35 4.24 5.56
N HIS A 69 -0.44 5.02 6.27
CA HIS A 69 -1.70 5.55 5.77
C HIS A 69 -1.58 7.05 5.52
N LEU A 70 -1.72 7.47 4.27
CA LEU A 70 -1.84 8.87 3.85
C LEU A 70 -3.28 9.17 3.41
N ALA A 71 -3.66 10.43 3.37
CA ALA A 71 -4.97 10.84 2.85
C ALA A 71 -4.99 10.65 1.32
N PRO A 72 -5.95 9.88 0.78
CA PRO A 72 -5.96 9.52 -0.62
C PRO A 72 -6.30 10.71 -1.52
N GLU A 73 -5.94 10.59 -2.79
CA GLU A 73 -6.28 11.53 -3.83
C GLU A 73 -5.91 12.98 -3.43
N ARG A 74 -6.89 13.90 -3.47
CA ARG A 74 -6.73 15.32 -3.12
C ARG A 74 -7.28 15.67 -1.74
N THR A 75 -7.61 14.69 -0.92
CA THR A 75 -8.29 14.89 0.37
C THR A 75 -7.50 15.79 1.32
N ALA A 76 -6.19 15.78 1.27
CA ALA A 76 -5.34 16.66 2.08
C ALA A 76 -5.08 18.03 1.45
N GLN A 77 -5.58 18.31 0.23
CA GLN A 77 -5.31 19.52 -0.53
C GLN A 77 -3.84 19.74 -0.92
N ALA A 78 -3.03 18.69 -0.83
CA ALA A 78 -1.59 18.68 -1.13
C ALA A 78 -1.26 18.11 -2.53
N GLY A 79 -2.25 17.89 -3.38
CA GLY A 79 -2.16 17.23 -4.67
C GLY A 79 -2.68 15.79 -4.64
N ASN A 80 -2.71 15.14 -5.79
CA ASN A 80 -3.20 13.77 -5.92
C ASN A 80 -2.08 12.77 -5.63
N ILE A 81 -2.30 11.83 -4.70
CA ILE A 81 -1.39 10.72 -4.37
C ILE A 81 -1.93 9.34 -4.80
N CYS A 82 -3.02 9.33 -5.57
CA CYS A 82 -3.64 8.14 -6.14
C CYS A 82 -3.93 8.36 -7.63
N HIS A 83 -2.89 8.63 -8.43
CA HIS A 83 -3.02 9.07 -9.83
C HIS A 83 -3.80 8.07 -10.72
N HIS A 84 -3.73 6.79 -10.41
CA HIS A 84 -4.38 5.72 -11.16
C HIS A 84 -5.70 5.26 -10.51
N SER A 85 -6.23 6.01 -9.52
CA SER A 85 -7.51 5.66 -8.90
C SER A 85 -8.66 5.77 -9.90
N THR A 86 -9.50 4.74 -9.97
CA THR A 86 -10.74 4.74 -10.76
C THR A 86 -11.88 5.43 -9.98
N ARG A 87 -12.99 5.72 -10.64
CA ARG A 87 -14.19 6.28 -10.00
C ARG A 87 -14.71 5.36 -8.88
N GLY A 88 -14.79 4.05 -9.15
CA GLY A 88 -15.20 3.06 -8.16
C GLY A 88 -14.25 2.99 -6.97
N CYS A 89 -12.92 2.99 -7.22
CA CYS A 89 -11.94 3.03 -6.14
C CYS A 89 -12.13 4.25 -5.22
N ARG A 90 -12.42 5.42 -5.78
CA ARG A 90 -12.65 6.63 -4.99
C ARG A 90 -13.93 6.57 -4.17
N LYS A 91 -15.03 6.03 -4.78
CA LYS A 91 -16.34 5.88 -4.13
C LYS A 91 -16.27 5.03 -2.86
N VAL A 92 -15.44 3.98 -2.88
CA VAL A 92 -15.36 2.99 -1.78
C VAL A 92 -13.99 2.95 -1.11
N CYS A 93 -13.27 4.05 -1.16
CA CYS A 93 -11.93 4.13 -0.59
C CYS A 93 -11.91 3.73 0.88
N LEU A 94 -10.92 2.92 1.26
CA LEU A 94 -10.69 2.50 2.64
C LEU A 94 -10.48 3.67 3.61
N PHE A 95 -10.20 4.86 3.10
CA PHE A 95 -10.16 6.08 3.88
C PHE A 95 -11.52 6.40 4.53
N TYR A 96 -12.62 6.08 3.84
CA TYR A 96 -13.99 6.33 4.29
C TYR A 96 -14.68 5.09 4.87
N SER A 97 -13.97 3.99 5.09
CA SER A 97 -14.57 2.73 5.52
C SER A 97 -14.02 2.20 6.85
N GLY A 98 -14.71 1.25 7.45
CA GLY A 98 -14.33 0.61 8.71
C GLY A 98 -14.25 1.62 9.87
N ARG A 99 -13.29 1.48 10.77
CA ARG A 99 -13.09 2.40 11.90
C ARG A 99 -12.88 3.86 11.47
N ALA A 100 -12.35 4.08 10.28
CA ALA A 100 -12.10 5.42 9.77
C ALA A 100 -13.38 6.17 9.35
N SER A 101 -14.48 5.48 9.07
CA SER A 101 -15.79 6.10 8.83
C SER A 101 -16.47 6.61 10.11
N VAL A 102 -16.12 6.00 11.25
CA VAL A 102 -16.73 6.31 12.55
C VAL A 102 -15.86 7.29 13.35
N TRP A 103 -14.54 7.13 13.27
CA TRP A 103 -13.60 7.91 14.09
C TRP A 103 -12.86 8.97 13.26
N SER A 104 -13.37 10.19 13.30
CA SER A 104 -12.82 11.36 12.57
C SER A 104 -11.32 11.59 12.83
N LYS A 105 -10.84 11.30 14.06
CA LYS A 105 -9.41 11.40 14.43
C LYS A 105 -8.48 10.55 13.57
N ILE A 106 -8.95 9.39 13.08
CA ILE A 106 -8.15 8.54 12.18
C ILE A 106 -7.87 9.26 10.88
N ASN A 107 -8.91 9.82 10.26
CA ASN A 107 -8.78 10.54 9.00
C ASN A 107 -8.06 11.88 9.17
N ALA A 108 -8.30 12.59 10.26
CA ALA A 108 -7.53 13.80 10.60
C ALA A 108 -6.03 13.50 10.68
N GLY A 109 -5.63 12.40 11.34
CA GLY A 109 -4.23 11.98 11.41
C GLY A 109 -3.62 11.61 10.05
N ARG A 110 -4.39 11.00 9.13
CA ARG A 110 -3.95 10.72 7.76
C ARG A 110 -3.76 12.00 6.95
N ILE A 111 -4.69 12.96 7.08
CA ILE A 111 -4.61 14.28 6.44
C ILE A 111 -3.40 15.05 6.96
N ALA A 112 -3.19 15.08 8.27
CA ALA A 112 -2.06 15.75 8.89
C ALA A 112 -0.71 15.19 8.41
N LYS A 113 -0.56 13.86 8.30
CA LYS A 113 0.64 13.23 7.74
C LYS A 113 0.89 13.66 6.29
N THR A 114 -0.16 13.67 5.48
CA THR A 114 -0.04 14.04 4.06
C THR A 114 0.31 15.51 3.89
N ARG A 115 -0.27 16.40 4.70
CA ARG A 115 0.09 17.83 4.72
C ARG A 115 1.53 18.03 5.19
N ALA A 116 1.96 17.36 6.27
CA ALA A 116 3.33 17.45 6.75
C ALA A 116 4.35 16.96 5.70
N ALA A 117 4.02 15.90 4.94
CA ALA A 117 4.84 15.46 3.82
C ALA A 117 4.91 16.49 2.69
N PHE A 118 3.87 17.28 2.49
CA PHE A 118 3.88 18.38 1.54
C PHE A 118 4.67 19.58 2.05
N GLU A 119 4.48 19.98 3.30
CA GLU A 119 5.11 21.17 3.89
C GLU A 119 6.61 20.98 4.14
N TYR A 120 7.01 19.79 4.62
CA TYR A 120 8.42 19.49 4.87
C TYR A 120 8.78 18.08 4.39
N PRO A 121 8.90 17.87 3.04
CA PRO A 121 9.12 16.56 2.45
C PRO A 121 10.42 15.88 2.89
N ALA A 122 11.53 16.60 3.04
CA ALA A 122 12.79 16.03 3.52
C ALA A 122 12.66 15.47 4.94
N GLY A 123 12.04 16.21 5.86
CA GLY A 123 11.76 15.75 7.22
C GLY A 123 10.83 14.54 7.27
N PHE A 124 9.80 14.53 6.44
CA PHE A 124 8.88 13.40 6.33
C PHE A 124 9.62 12.13 5.85
N LEU A 125 10.41 12.22 4.77
CA LEU A 125 11.17 11.09 4.24
C LEU A 125 12.26 10.62 5.21
N ALA A 126 12.92 11.53 5.92
CA ALA A 126 13.90 11.20 6.96
C ALA A 126 13.25 10.43 8.13
N GLN A 127 12.09 10.90 8.61
CA GLN A 127 11.32 10.23 9.67
C GLN A 127 10.88 8.83 9.20
N LEU A 128 10.31 8.71 7.99
CA LEU A 128 9.88 7.42 7.44
C LEU A 128 11.05 6.46 7.29
N SER A 129 12.18 6.91 6.76
CA SER A 129 13.40 6.11 6.62
C SER A 129 13.93 5.62 7.96
N THR A 130 13.88 6.48 8.98
CA THR A 130 14.27 6.12 10.35
C THR A 130 13.34 5.05 10.94
N GLU A 131 12.03 5.18 10.74
CA GLU A 131 11.06 4.18 11.21
C GLU A 131 11.24 2.84 10.49
N LEU A 132 11.49 2.85 9.17
CA LEU A 132 11.76 1.63 8.40
C LEU A 132 13.04 0.92 8.87
N ARG A 133 14.11 1.68 9.17
CA ARG A 133 15.35 1.10 9.74
C ARG A 133 15.08 0.46 11.10
N ARG A 134 14.33 1.13 11.98
CA ARG A 134 13.93 0.57 13.28
C ARG A 134 13.13 -0.73 13.13
N VAL A 135 12.18 -0.78 12.17
CA VAL A 135 11.44 -2.01 11.87
C VAL A 135 12.37 -3.12 11.37
N ALA A 136 13.39 -2.77 10.56
CA ALA A 136 14.38 -3.73 10.08
C ALA A 136 15.28 -4.28 11.18
N GLU A 137 15.47 -3.53 12.26
CA GLU A 137 16.35 -3.87 13.39
C GLU A 137 15.63 -4.62 14.52
N LEU A 138 14.30 -4.80 14.41
CA LEU A 138 13.54 -5.52 15.43
C LEU A 138 14.06 -6.95 15.57
N ASP A 139 14.46 -7.29 16.80
CA ASP A 139 14.74 -8.66 17.20
C ASP A 139 13.43 -9.30 17.68
N LEU A 140 12.92 -10.22 16.91
CA LEU A 140 11.67 -10.91 17.17
C LEU A 140 11.90 -12.33 17.76
N GLY A 141 13.10 -12.62 18.28
CA GLY A 141 13.38 -13.89 18.95
C GLY A 141 13.13 -15.14 18.08
N GLY A 142 13.38 -15.05 16.76
CA GLY A 142 13.10 -16.13 15.80
C GLY A 142 11.68 -16.10 15.22
N ALA A 143 10.81 -15.18 15.63
CA ALA A 143 9.51 -14.96 15.04
C ALA A 143 9.58 -14.49 13.58
N LEU A 144 8.46 -14.55 12.87
CA LEU A 144 8.37 -14.13 11.48
C LEU A 144 8.70 -12.64 11.32
N ARG A 145 9.54 -12.31 10.32
CA ARG A 145 9.94 -10.92 10.04
C ARG A 145 8.74 -10.01 9.85
N PRO A 146 8.87 -8.73 10.24
CA PRO A 146 7.83 -7.74 10.01
C PRO A 146 7.43 -7.63 8.54
N PHE A 147 6.20 -7.24 8.32
CA PHE A 147 5.66 -6.90 7.01
C PHE A 147 5.30 -5.43 6.96
N VAL A 148 5.74 -4.72 5.92
CA VAL A 148 5.51 -3.28 5.75
C VAL A 148 4.68 -3.03 4.50
N ARG A 149 3.67 -2.20 4.63
CA ARG A 149 2.89 -1.65 3.53
C ARG A 149 2.98 -0.13 3.53
N LEU A 150 3.47 0.44 2.44
CA LEU A 150 3.66 1.88 2.33
C LEU A 150 2.49 2.60 1.66
N ASN A 151 1.57 1.85 1.06
CA ASN A 151 0.35 2.37 0.42
C ASN A 151 -0.92 1.82 1.08
N GLY A 152 -1.12 2.10 2.35
CA GLY A 152 -2.35 1.71 3.05
C GLY A 152 -3.61 2.38 2.48
N THR A 153 -3.49 3.64 2.04
CA THR A 153 -4.56 4.44 1.43
C THR A 153 -4.03 5.43 0.37
N SER A 154 -2.89 5.13 -0.23
CA SER A 154 -2.24 5.88 -1.31
C SER A 154 -1.81 4.93 -2.43
N ASP A 155 -1.24 5.48 -3.51
CA ASP A 155 -0.64 4.67 -4.59
C ASP A 155 0.60 5.40 -5.14
N LEU A 156 1.63 5.51 -4.27
CA LEU A 156 2.90 6.15 -4.57
C LEU A 156 3.97 5.09 -4.84
N ASP A 157 4.87 5.36 -5.76
CA ASP A 157 6.08 4.55 -5.96
C ASP A 157 7.18 4.98 -4.98
N TRP A 158 7.26 4.30 -3.86
CA TRP A 158 8.22 4.60 -2.80
C TRP A 158 9.67 4.33 -3.18
N THR A 159 9.91 3.64 -4.28
CA THR A 159 11.26 3.39 -4.81
C THR A 159 11.86 4.62 -5.48
N GLU A 160 11.04 5.62 -5.78
CA GLU A 160 11.48 6.88 -6.41
C GLU A 160 11.95 7.95 -5.40
N PHE A 161 11.69 7.75 -4.09
CA PHE A 161 11.96 8.80 -3.10
C PHE A 161 13.24 8.54 -2.31
N ALA A 162 14.09 9.57 -2.23
CA ALA A 162 15.32 9.56 -1.45
C ALA A 162 15.10 9.06 0.00
N GLY A 163 16.09 8.46 0.59
CA GLY A 163 16.04 7.87 1.92
C GLY A 163 15.23 6.57 1.96
N VAL A 164 13.98 6.55 1.47
CA VAL A 164 13.13 5.36 1.45
C VAL A 164 13.66 4.36 0.43
N SER A 165 13.95 4.80 -0.80
CA SER A 165 14.55 3.96 -1.85
C SER A 165 15.86 3.32 -1.38
N HIS A 166 16.70 4.07 -0.67
CA HIS A 166 17.94 3.57 -0.10
C HIS A 166 17.71 2.46 0.94
N VAL A 167 16.73 2.63 1.85
CA VAL A 167 16.39 1.59 2.83
C VAL A 167 15.84 0.35 2.16
N LEU A 168 14.97 0.50 1.15
CA LEU A 168 14.42 -0.61 0.39
C LEU A 168 15.51 -1.36 -0.39
N ALA A 169 16.45 -0.65 -1.01
CA ALA A 169 17.60 -1.24 -1.70
C ALA A 169 18.55 -1.96 -0.74
N SER A 170 18.82 -1.38 0.43
CA SER A 170 19.65 -1.98 1.48
C SER A 170 19.02 -3.27 2.02
N LYS A 171 17.70 -3.29 2.14
CA LYS A 171 16.94 -4.50 2.48
C LYS A 171 17.15 -5.60 1.44
N ASN A 172 17.10 -5.27 0.15
CA ASN A 172 17.27 -6.26 -0.91
C ASN A 172 18.64 -6.93 -0.86
N LYS A 173 19.69 -6.16 -0.65
CA LYS A 173 21.03 -6.70 -0.44
C LYS A 173 21.08 -7.61 0.79
N ARG A 174 20.49 -7.22 1.90
CA ARG A 174 20.42 -8.02 3.13
C ARG A 174 19.43 -9.19 3.01
N GLY A 175 18.28 -9.00 2.37
CA GLY A 175 17.27 -10.02 2.13
C GLY A 175 17.79 -11.16 1.28
N PHE A 176 18.56 -10.88 0.25
CA PHE A 176 19.23 -11.89 -0.57
C PHE A 176 20.31 -12.66 0.20
N TYR A 177 21.06 -12.01 1.08
CA TYR A 177 22.02 -12.65 1.98
C TYR A 177 21.36 -13.41 3.12
N LEU A 178 20.19 -12.98 3.58
CA LEU A 178 19.52 -13.57 4.74
C LEU A 178 18.67 -14.80 4.41
N GLN A 179 18.32 -15.04 3.16
CA GLN A 179 17.81 -16.37 2.77
C GLN A 179 18.87 -17.47 2.94
N LYS A 180 20.16 -17.14 2.90
CA LYS A 180 21.26 -18.09 3.16
C LYS A 180 21.78 -18.10 4.60
N ARG A 181 21.49 -17.11 5.41
CA ARG A 181 21.85 -17.05 6.84
C ARG A 181 20.66 -16.60 7.66
N ILE A 182 20.09 -17.52 8.41
CA ILE A 182 19.12 -17.32 9.47
C ILE A 182 19.69 -16.35 10.51
N GLN A 183 19.75 -15.05 10.27
CA GLN A 183 20.20 -14.09 11.28
C GLN A 183 19.54 -12.73 11.11
N ARG A 184 18.82 -12.37 12.16
CA ARG A 184 18.51 -11.06 12.74
C ARG A 184 18.32 -9.89 11.77
N GLY A 185 17.08 -9.39 11.68
CA GLY A 185 16.75 -8.13 11.06
C GLY A 185 16.16 -8.19 9.65
N GLY A 186 15.60 -7.06 9.21
CA GLY A 186 14.92 -6.92 7.93
C GLY A 186 13.40 -7.04 8.04
N PHE A 187 12.72 -6.63 6.98
CA PHE A 187 11.27 -6.72 6.85
C PHE A 187 10.91 -7.11 5.42
N TYR A 188 9.71 -7.64 5.22
CA TYR A 188 9.10 -7.75 3.90
C TYR A 188 8.36 -6.47 3.57
N VAL A 189 8.30 -6.10 2.28
CA VAL A 189 7.47 -5.01 1.80
C VAL A 189 6.66 -5.49 0.60
N ALA A 190 5.38 -5.17 0.57
CA ALA A 190 4.52 -5.37 -0.60
C ALA A 190 3.35 -4.39 -0.54
N ASP A 191 2.70 -4.13 -1.66
CA ASP A 191 1.55 -3.24 -1.72
C ASP A 191 0.54 -3.61 -2.81
N TYR A 192 -0.60 -2.98 -2.74
CA TYR A 192 -1.55 -2.92 -3.84
C TYR A 192 -1.28 -1.67 -4.68
N THR A 193 -1.53 -1.77 -5.97
CA THR A 193 -1.43 -0.62 -6.89
C THR A 193 -2.51 -0.68 -7.96
N LYS A 194 -2.93 0.48 -8.43
CA LYS A 194 -3.75 0.63 -9.64
C LYS A 194 -2.93 1.05 -10.85
N ALA A 195 -1.66 1.40 -10.64
CA ALA A 195 -0.77 1.73 -11.73
C ALA A 195 -0.54 0.50 -12.63
N PRO A 196 -0.56 0.66 -13.96
CA PRO A 196 -0.24 -0.43 -14.87
C PRO A 196 1.25 -0.83 -14.76
N PRO A 197 1.62 -2.07 -15.16
CA PRO A 197 3.01 -2.55 -15.08
C PRO A 197 4.04 -1.68 -15.81
N ALA A 198 3.62 -0.98 -16.86
CA ALA A 198 4.49 -0.04 -17.59
C ALA A 198 4.87 1.20 -16.76
N VAL A 199 4.05 1.58 -15.78
CA VAL A 199 4.26 2.76 -14.92
C VAL A 199 4.95 2.37 -13.62
N ARG A 200 4.50 1.29 -12.98
CA ARG A 200 5.07 0.81 -11.72
C ARG A 200 5.30 -0.70 -11.78
N ARG A 201 6.55 -1.12 -11.77
CA ARG A 201 6.94 -2.52 -11.90
C ARG A 201 6.88 -3.24 -10.56
N SER A 202 6.36 -4.47 -10.58
CA SER A 202 6.51 -5.41 -9.47
C SER A 202 7.91 -6.02 -9.50
N SER A 203 8.45 -6.35 -8.34
CA SER A 203 9.70 -7.09 -8.21
C SER A 203 9.62 -8.09 -7.05
N THR A 204 10.50 -9.08 -7.02
CA THR A 204 10.59 -9.99 -5.88
C THR A 204 10.93 -9.29 -4.56
N ALA A 205 11.59 -8.15 -4.66
CA ALA A 205 11.97 -7.32 -3.51
C ALA A 205 10.83 -6.42 -3.02
N TYR A 206 9.93 -6.04 -3.92
CA TYR A 206 8.74 -5.25 -3.63
C TYR A 206 7.57 -5.76 -4.48
N PRO A 207 6.97 -6.90 -4.09
CA PRO A 207 5.82 -7.45 -4.79
C PRO A 207 4.64 -6.49 -4.79
N LEU A 208 3.97 -6.37 -5.92
CA LEU A 208 2.77 -5.55 -6.10
C LEU A 208 1.61 -6.42 -6.57
N ALA A 209 0.42 -6.23 -5.97
CA ALA A 209 -0.80 -6.74 -6.54
C ALA A 209 -1.54 -5.65 -7.31
N ARG A 210 -1.90 -5.94 -8.56
CA ARG A 210 -2.70 -5.05 -9.40
C ARG A 210 -4.14 -5.08 -8.92
N SER A 211 -4.59 -4.01 -8.30
CA SER A 211 -5.96 -3.89 -7.82
C SER A 211 -6.87 -3.44 -8.97
N VAL A 212 -7.59 -4.38 -9.56
CA VAL A 212 -8.53 -4.12 -10.67
C VAL A 212 -9.93 -3.92 -10.10
N TRP A 213 -10.63 -2.93 -10.61
CA TRP A 213 -12.00 -2.60 -10.23
C TRP A 213 -12.94 -2.76 -11.42
N ILE A 214 -14.17 -3.20 -11.18
CA ILE A 214 -15.14 -3.54 -12.23
C ILE A 214 -15.75 -2.30 -12.93
N ASP A 215 -15.45 -1.09 -12.49
CA ASP A 215 -16.08 0.15 -12.93
C ASP A 215 -15.72 0.63 -14.35
N TYR A 216 -15.00 -0.18 -15.11
CA TYR A 216 -14.72 0.08 -16.52
C TYR A 216 -14.94 -1.18 -17.40
N PRO A 217 -15.40 -1.02 -18.65
CA PRO A 217 -15.86 -2.14 -19.48
C PRO A 217 -14.86 -3.26 -19.74
N GLN A 218 -13.55 -2.96 -19.63
CA GLN A 218 -12.48 -3.92 -19.92
C GLN A 218 -11.82 -4.48 -18.65
N ALA A 219 -12.40 -4.29 -17.47
CA ALA A 219 -11.81 -4.69 -16.21
C ALA A 219 -11.45 -6.18 -16.16
N ALA A 220 -12.37 -7.06 -16.57
CA ALA A 220 -12.13 -8.50 -16.60
C ALA A 220 -11.00 -8.88 -17.57
N LYS A 221 -10.97 -8.28 -18.76
CA LYS A 221 -9.87 -8.46 -19.74
C LYS A 221 -8.53 -8.00 -19.17
N THR A 222 -8.50 -6.84 -18.54
CA THR A 222 -7.28 -6.28 -17.90
C THR A 222 -6.77 -7.20 -16.79
N ALA A 223 -7.66 -7.71 -15.94
CA ALA A 223 -7.28 -8.67 -14.90
C ALA A 223 -6.67 -9.94 -15.49
N SER A 224 -7.31 -10.52 -16.53
CA SER A 224 -6.79 -11.70 -17.23
C SER A 224 -5.42 -11.46 -17.87
N GLU A 225 -5.22 -10.29 -18.50
CA GLU A 225 -3.95 -9.91 -19.10
C GLU A 225 -2.83 -9.77 -18.08
N TYR A 226 -3.11 -9.20 -16.91
CA TYR A 226 -2.14 -9.10 -15.81
C TYR A 226 -1.76 -10.49 -15.29
N LEU A 227 -2.72 -11.38 -15.08
CA LEU A 227 -2.47 -12.75 -14.64
C LEU A 227 -1.60 -13.51 -15.65
N ARG A 228 -1.89 -13.43 -16.96
CA ARG A 228 -1.07 -14.05 -18.02
C ARG A 228 0.37 -13.53 -18.05
N LYS A 229 0.58 -12.27 -17.72
CA LYS A 229 1.92 -11.65 -17.63
C LYS A 229 2.66 -11.98 -16.33
N GLY A 230 2.10 -12.77 -15.47
CA GLY A 230 2.74 -13.15 -14.22
C GLY A 230 2.50 -12.19 -13.06
N GLU A 231 1.68 -11.15 -13.24
CA GLU A 231 1.36 -10.20 -12.17
C GLU A 231 0.42 -10.84 -11.13
N LYS A 232 0.53 -10.40 -9.87
CA LYS A 232 -0.50 -10.66 -8.88
C LYS A 232 -1.67 -9.72 -9.10
N VAL A 233 -2.89 -10.23 -8.97
CA VAL A 233 -4.11 -9.44 -9.16
C VAL A 233 -4.98 -9.51 -7.92
N SER A 234 -5.58 -8.39 -7.51
CA SER A 234 -6.60 -8.35 -6.47
C SER A 234 -7.91 -7.82 -7.03
N LEU A 235 -9.00 -8.50 -6.71
CA LEU A 235 -10.36 -8.18 -7.15
C LEU A 235 -11.30 -8.09 -5.97
N VAL A 236 -12.22 -7.12 -5.98
CA VAL A 236 -13.36 -7.10 -5.06
C VAL A 236 -14.50 -7.90 -5.69
N ILE A 237 -14.96 -8.93 -4.99
CA ILE A 237 -16.06 -9.80 -5.45
C ILE A 237 -17.42 -9.24 -5.06
N ALA A 238 -18.45 -9.56 -5.83
CA ALA A 238 -19.81 -9.10 -5.58
C ALA A 238 -20.43 -9.75 -4.32
N ASP A 239 -20.11 -11.01 -4.08
CA ASP A 239 -20.67 -11.81 -3.00
C ASP A 239 -19.57 -12.58 -2.25
N THR A 240 -19.62 -12.57 -0.91
CA THR A 240 -18.69 -13.29 -0.04
C THR A 240 -18.74 -14.80 -0.24
N HIS A 241 -19.90 -15.37 -0.64
CA HIS A 241 -20.05 -16.79 -0.95
C HIS A 241 -19.10 -17.23 -2.09
N LEU A 242 -18.74 -16.31 -2.98
CA LEU A 242 -17.80 -16.60 -4.06
C LEU A 242 -16.38 -16.92 -3.56
N LEU A 243 -16.02 -16.53 -2.33
CA LEU A 243 -14.71 -16.87 -1.76
C LEU A 243 -14.51 -18.37 -1.71
N ASP A 244 -15.41 -19.07 -1.00
CA ASP A 244 -15.29 -20.52 -0.78
C ASP A 244 -15.31 -21.28 -2.10
N VAL A 245 -16.21 -20.88 -3.01
CA VAL A 245 -16.33 -21.50 -4.35
C VAL A 245 -15.03 -21.37 -5.14
N PHE A 246 -14.37 -20.22 -5.12
CA PHE A 246 -13.21 -19.97 -5.98
C PHE A 246 -11.88 -20.30 -5.34
N THR A 247 -11.74 -20.24 -4.01
CA THR A 247 -10.51 -20.63 -3.33
C THR A 247 -10.35 -22.15 -3.27
N ASP A 248 -11.43 -22.91 -3.15
CA ASP A 248 -11.39 -24.35 -2.91
C ASP A 248 -11.58 -25.19 -4.18
N THR A 249 -12.28 -24.67 -5.19
CA THR A 249 -12.76 -25.48 -6.31
C THR A 249 -12.05 -25.19 -7.64
N TYR A 250 -11.58 -23.96 -7.86
CA TYR A 250 -11.23 -23.50 -9.22
C TYR A 250 -9.73 -23.43 -9.54
N ALA A 251 -8.85 -23.64 -8.58
CA ALA A 251 -7.42 -23.55 -8.85
C ALA A 251 -6.61 -24.54 -8.02
N LYS A 252 -5.33 -24.71 -8.38
CA LYS A 252 -4.38 -25.38 -7.49
C LYS A 252 -4.41 -24.66 -6.13
N PRO A 253 -4.33 -25.40 -5.00
CA PRO A 253 -4.32 -24.80 -3.68
C PRO A 253 -3.29 -23.66 -3.56
N GLY A 254 -3.72 -22.52 -3.01
CA GLY A 254 -2.85 -21.37 -2.81
C GLY A 254 -2.72 -20.41 -4.00
N VAL A 255 -3.21 -20.73 -5.20
CA VAL A 255 -3.14 -19.83 -6.37
C VAL A 255 -4.20 -18.74 -6.29
N ILE A 256 -5.44 -19.09 -5.88
CA ILE A 256 -6.51 -18.15 -5.57
C ILE A 256 -6.66 -18.12 -4.05
N VAL A 257 -6.66 -16.93 -3.46
CA VAL A 257 -6.63 -16.76 -2.00
C VAL A 257 -7.69 -15.76 -1.51
N ASP A 258 -8.16 -15.97 -0.30
CA ASP A 258 -8.97 -14.98 0.41
C ASP A 258 -8.09 -13.84 0.95
N ALA A 259 -7.95 -12.80 0.14
CA ALA A 259 -7.18 -11.61 0.48
C ALA A 259 -7.86 -10.70 1.52
N SER A 260 -9.08 -11.05 1.99
CA SER A 260 -9.76 -10.33 3.07
C SER A 260 -9.22 -10.70 4.45
N LYS A 261 -8.63 -11.89 4.59
CA LYS A 261 -8.09 -12.39 5.87
C LYS A 261 -6.80 -11.70 6.25
N THR A 262 -5.84 -11.63 5.34
CA THR A 262 -4.51 -11.05 5.59
C THR A 262 -3.92 -10.51 4.29
N ASP A 263 -2.98 -9.56 4.38
CA ASP A 263 -2.20 -9.08 3.25
C ASP A 263 -0.93 -9.91 3.01
N GLU A 264 -0.63 -10.92 3.85
CA GLU A 264 0.57 -11.79 3.70
C GLU A 264 0.58 -12.58 2.39
N TRP A 265 -0.57 -12.79 1.77
CA TRP A 265 -0.65 -13.44 0.45
C TRP A 265 0.17 -12.71 -0.63
N LEU A 266 0.43 -11.41 -0.44
CA LEU A 266 1.29 -10.64 -1.33
C LEU A 266 2.72 -11.16 -1.36
N LEU A 267 3.14 -11.85 -0.29
CA LEU A 267 4.48 -12.43 -0.11
C LEU A 267 4.57 -13.89 -0.58
N ASP A 268 3.43 -14.54 -0.84
CA ASP A 268 3.38 -15.93 -1.30
C ASP A 268 3.60 -15.99 -2.81
N ASP A 269 4.67 -16.64 -3.25
CA ASP A 269 5.02 -16.73 -4.66
C ASP A 269 4.02 -17.58 -5.48
N ASN A 270 3.26 -18.48 -4.84
CA ASN A 270 2.23 -19.28 -5.49
C ASN A 270 0.92 -18.49 -5.69
N ALA A 271 0.63 -17.54 -4.79
CA ALA A 271 -0.60 -16.77 -4.86
C ALA A 271 -0.57 -15.77 -6.03
N ARG A 272 -1.57 -15.87 -6.89
CA ARG A 272 -1.69 -15.05 -8.11
C ARG A 272 -2.92 -14.16 -8.09
N LEU A 273 -4.03 -14.64 -7.53
CA LEU A 273 -5.29 -13.94 -7.47
C LEU A 273 -5.78 -13.84 -6.03
N GLY A 274 -5.86 -12.61 -5.51
CA GLY A 274 -6.45 -12.31 -4.21
C GLY A 274 -7.89 -11.80 -4.36
N LEU A 275 -8.84 -12.50 -3.73
CA LEU A 275 -10.23 -12.09 -3.69
C LEU A 275 -10.50 -11.29 -2.41
N LEU A 276 -11.10 -10.14 -2.55
CA LEU A 276 -11.46 -9.22 -1.46
C LEU A 276 -12.96 -9.14 -1.29
N THR A 277 -13.43 -9.30 -0.06
CA THR A 277 -14.84 -9.08 0.28
C THR A 277 -15.16 -7.58 0.26
N PRO A 278 -16.38 -7.19 -0.15
CA PRO A 278 -16.82 -5.81 -0.08
C PRO A 278 -16.84 -5.32 1.37
N LYS A 279 -16.30 -4.14 1.61
CA LYS A 279 -16.27 -3.51 2.95
C LYS A 279 -17.50 -2.63 3.21
N HIS A 280 -18.32 -2.39 2.20
CA HIS A 280 -19.48 -1.52 2.26
C HIS A 280 -20.63 -2.15 1.46
N PRO A 281 -21.91 -2.09 1.92
CA PRO A 281 -23.06 -2.65 1.15
C PRO A 281 -23.17 -2.14 -0.28
N ALA A 282 -22.80 -0.87 -0.52
CA ALA A 282 -22.75 -0.30 -1.87
C ALA A 282 -21.68 -0.91 -2.80
N THR A 283 -20.70 -1.63 -2.23
CA THR A 283 -19.63 -2.28 -3.01
C THR A 283 -19.98 -3.69 -3.45
N ALA A 284 -20.94 -4.34 -2.82
CA ALA A 284 -21.40 -5.66 -3.24
C ALA A 284 -21.98 -5.63 -4.66
N ALA A 285 -22.73 -4.57 -4.98
CA ALA A 285 -23.31 -4.38 -6.32
C ALA A 285 -22.28 -4.06 -7.41
N ASP A 286 -21.10 -3.56 -7.00
CA ASP A 286 -20.01 -3.13 -7.90
C ASP A 286 -18.86 -4.15 -7.96
N GLY A 287 -19.00 -5.35 -7.38
CA GLY A 287 -17.97 -6.40 -7.37
C GLY A 287 -18.05 -7.33 -8.58
N PHE A 288 -16.99 -8.11 -8.79
CA PHE A 288 -16.93 -9.12 -9.83
C PHE A 288 -17.89 -10.27 -9.55
N THR A 289 -18.73 -10.60 -10.53
CA THR A 289 -19.68 -11.73 -10.48
C THR A 289 -18.98 -13.07 -10.68
N SER A 290 -19.67 -14.18 -10.39
CA SER A 290 -19.19 -15.54 -10.63
C SER A 290 -18.78 -15.76 -12.09
N GLU A 291 -19.58 -15.28 -13.04
CA GLU A 291 -19.30 -15.42 -14.48
C GLU A 291 -18.02 -14.64 -14.88
N ALA A 292 -17.88 -13.38 -14.44
CA ALA A 292 -16.71 -12.58 -14.68
C ALA A 292 -15.45 -13.24 -14.08
N LEU A 293 -15.52 -13.79 -12.86
CA LEU A 293 -14.41 -14.48 -12.21
C LEU A 293 -14.00 -15.75 -12.97
N ARG A 294 -14.95 -16.58 -13.42
CA ARG A 294 -14.66 -17.76 -14.25
C ARG A 294 -13.93 -17.37 -15.54
N SER A 295 -14.38 -16.30 -16.18
CA SER A 295 -13.75 -15.77 -17.39
C SER A 295 -12.30 -15.30 -17.11
N ILE A 296 -12.10 -14.55 -16.04
CA ILE A 296 -10.76 -14.05 -15.63
C ILE A 296 -9.82 -15.22 -15.35
N ILE A 297 -10.24 -16.21 -14.57
CA ILE A 297 -9.44 -17.37 -14.18
C ILE A 297 -9.03 -18.18 -15.41
N ARG A 298 -9.99 -18.49 -16.30
CA ARG A 298 -9.75 -19.24 -17.54
C ARG A 298 -8.82 -18.49 -18.49
N GLN A 299 -9.14 -17.23 -18.79
CA GLN A 299 -8.36 -16.39 -19.69
C GLN A 299 -7.01 -15.96 -19.09
N GLY A 300 -6.89 -15.93 -17.78
CA GLY A 300 -5.68 -15.63 -17.04
C GLY A 300 -4.71 -16.80 -16.89
N GLY A 301 -5.11 -18.01 -17.31
CA GLY A 301 -4.27 -19.21 -17.26
C GLY A 301 -4.05 -19.73 -15.83
N LEU A 302 -5.05 -19.62 -14.95
CA LEU A 302 -4.97 -20.13 -13.57
C LEU A 302 -5.54 -21.57 -13.42
N VAL A 303 -6.15 -22.11 -14.47
CA VAL A 303 -6.67 -23.48 -14.58
C VAL A 303 -5.96 -24.23 -15.69
#